data_92ba38707b3a33237df93c5ec896b796
#
_entry.id   92ba38707b3a33237df93c5ec896b796
#
_cell.length_a   1.000
_cell.length_b   1.000
_cell.length_c   1.000
_cell.angle_alpha   90.00
_cell.angle_beta   90.00
_cell.angle_gamma   90.00
#
_symmetry.space_group_name_H-M   'P 1'
#
loop_
_entity.id
_entity.type
_entity.pdbx_description
1 polymer ?
#
loop_
_entity_poly.entity_id
_entity_poly.type
_entity_poly.pdbx_seq_one_letter_code
_entity_poly.pdbx_strand_id
1 'polypeptide(L)'
;SQTTTLRQQLQALPFRGTAILTIPPTPYRCPPGPYERACLLADWLKKYKPGAKLLVLDANPDFVAEKDNFSRAFYDLHANVIEYHTSVAIQSADAATMTLQTSAGAVHGDVINLIPRQRCAPIVAATGLANATSGRFAGVDVLSYESQVAPGIHVIGDSSATTQPKAGHIANQEAKVCADAIVRLLAGQALDPAPVTNSACYSTITMSQASWLTAVFQYDAGSQAMASVANASGASSGGLCPSSASVSGTYALTDNSSAGHIPQL
;
A
#
# COMPACT_ATOMS: atom_id res chain seq x y z
N SER A 1 -13.65 -15.22 -9.14
CA SER A 1 -13.03 -13.89 -8.97
C SER A 1 -11.55 -13.94 -9.33
N GLN A 2 -10.93 -12.79 -9.58
CA GLN A 2 -9.48 -12.72 -9.87
C GLN A 2 -8.63 -13.31 -8.74
N THR A 3 -9.05 -13.13 -7.49
CA THR A 3 -8.39 -13.72 -6.31
C THR A 3 -8.41 -15.25 -6.38
N THR A 4 -9.54 -15.84 -6.71
CA THR A 4 -9.67 -17.31 -6.87
C THR A 4 -8.77 -17.81 -7.98
N THR A 5 -8.73 -17.10 -9.12
CA THR A 5 -7.88 -17.46 -10.25
C THR A 5 -6.39 -17.42 -9.87
N LEU A 6 -5.94 -16.34 -9.23
CA LEU A 6 -4.56 -16.22 -8.78
C LEU A 6 -4.18 -17.32 -7.77
N ARG A 7 -5.07 -17.62 -6.82
CA ARG A 7 -4.87 -18.72 -5.88
C ARG A 7 -4.67 -20.06 -6.61
N GLN A 8 -5.53 -20.36 -7.60
CA GLN A 8 -5.41 -21.58 -8.40
C GLN A 8 -4.10 -21.64 -9.18
N GLN A 9 -3.68 -20.52 -9.77
CA GLN A 9 -2.41 -20.41 -10.49
C GLN A 9 -1.21 -20.64 -9.54
N LEU A 10 -1.20 -20.05 -8.35
CA LEU A 10 -0.17 -20.28 -7.34
C LEU A 10 -0.13 -21.75 -6.89
N GLN A 11 -1.30 -22.35 -6.66
CA GLN A 11 -1.39 -23.78 -6.32
C GLN A 11 -0.86 -24.70 -7.43
N ALA A 12 -1.06 -24.30 -8.70
CA ALA A 12 -0.58 -25.01 -9.88
C ALA A 12 0.88 -24.66 -10.25
N LEU A 13 1.52 -23.70 -9.56
CA LEU A 13 2.91 -23.31 -9.82
C LEU A 13 3.80 -24.57 -9.86
N PRO A 14 4.60 -24.77 -10.93
CA PRO A 14 5.48 -25.93 -11.01
C PRO A 14 6.57 -25.91 -9.93
N PHE A 15 7.15 -27.06 -9.69
CA PHE A 15 8.28 -27.19 -8.80
C PHE A 15 9.45 -26.36 -9.36
N ARG A 16 10.06 -25.49 -8.53
CA ARG A 16 11.07 -24.50 -8.95
C ARG A 16 10.57 -23.44 -9.94
N GLY A 17 9.25 -23.27 -10.04
CA GLY A 17 8.65 -22.23 -10.89
C GLY A 17 8.90 -20.81 -10.36
N THR A 18 8.62 -19.83 -11.21
CA THR A 18 8.78 -18.41 -10.91
C THR A 18 7.43 -17.72 -10.85
N ALA A 19 7.09 -17.17 -9.68
CA ALA A 19 6.00 -16.21 -9.54
C ALA A 19 6.56 -14.78 -9.65
N ILE A 20 5.83 -13.89 -10.35
CA ILE A 20 6.18 -12.49 -10.47
C ILE A 20 5.16 -11.64 -9.72
N LEU A 21 5.60 -10.72 -8.91
CA LEU A 21 4.80 -9.66 -8.29
C LEU A 21 5.30 -8.31 -8.78
N THR A 22 4.41 -7.45 -9.28
CA THR A 22 4.78 -6.10 -9.68
C THR A 22 4.31 -5.06 -8.68
N ILE A 23 5.10 -4.02 -8.45
CA ILE A 23 4.75 -2.88 -7.58
C ILE A 23 4.67 -1.63 -8.46
N PRO A 24 3.50 -0.96 -8.54
CA PRO A 24 3.34 0.21 -9.41
C PRO A 24 4.08 1.43 -8.85
N PRO A 25 4.36 2.45 -9.67
CA PRO A 25 4.92 3.71 -9.17
C PRO A 25 3.91 4.43 -8.26
N THR A 26 4.43 5.09 -7.23
CA THR A 26 3.63 5.94 -6.33
C THR A 26 2.90 7.07 -7.08
N PRO A 27 1.80 7.60 -6.54
CA PRO A 27 1.05 7.11 -5.39
C PRO A 27 0.15 5.92 -5.74
N TYR A 28 0.05 4.97 -4.80
CA TYR A 28 -0.87 3.83 -4.86
C TYR A 28 -1.43 3.53 -3.46
N ARG A 29 -2.49 2.71 -3.38
CA ARG A 29 -3.14 2.34 -2.11
C ARG A 29 -2.28 1.42 -1.28
N CYS A 30 -2.36 1.61 0.06
CA CYS A 30 -1.67 0.78 1.03
C CYS A 30 -0.17 0.64 0.68
N PRO A 31 0.63 1.70 0.90
CA PRO A 31 2.05 1.68 0.52
C PRO A 31 2.84 0.46 0.98
N PRO A 32 2.66 -0.11 2.19
CA PRO A 32 3.32 -1.36 2.59
C PRO A 32 2.72 -2.62 1.94
N GLY A 33 1.47 -2.56 1.42
CA GLY A 33 0.72 -3.74 0.98
C GLY A 33 1.41 -4.63 -0.05
N PRO A 34 2.03 -4.11 -1.12
CA PRO A 34 2.76 -4.94 -2.06
C PRO A 34 3.95 -5.69 -1.43
N TYR A 35 4.66 -5.06 -0.51
CA TYR A 35 5.80 -5.68 0.19
C TYR A 35 5.32 -6.75 1.19
N GLU A 36 4.25 -6.47 1.94
CA GLU A 36 3.55 -7.45 2.77
C GLU A 36 3.14 -8.66 1.94
N ARG A 37 2.53 -8.43 0.77
CA ARG A 37 2.12 -9.49 -0.14
C ARG A 37 3.30 -10.33 -0.63
N ALA A 38 4.44 -9.69 -0.91
CA ALA A 38 5.68 -10.42 -1.27
C ALA A 38 6.14 -11.32 -0.12
N CYS A 39 6.13 -10.81 1.11
CA CYS A 39 6.49 -11.58 2.31
C CYS A 39 5.58 -12.80 2.50
N LEU A 40 4.26 -12.60 2.41
CA LEU A 40 3.30 -13.71 2.55
C LEU A 40 3.43 -14.75 1.44
N LEU A 41 3.63 -14.31 0.19
CA LEU A 41 3.87 -15.23 -0.92
C LEU A 41 5.17 -16.00 -0.72
N ALA A 42 6.25 -15.35 -0.29
CA ALA A 42 7.52 -16.01 -0.03
C ALA A 42 7.41 -17.04 1.12
N ASP A 43 6.72 -16.69 2.19
CA ASP A 43 6.48 -17.61 3.31
C ASP A 43 5.67 -18.85 2.86
N TRP A 44 4.63 -18.61 2.06
CA TRP A 44 3.83 -19.68 1.46
C TRP A 44 4.64 -20.54 0.49
N LEU A 45 5.47 -19.95 -0.37
CA LEU A 45 6.31 -20.67 -1.33
C LEU A 45 7.33 -21.56 -0.60
N LYS A 46 7.95 -21.08 0.47
CA LYS A 46 8.87 -21.89 1.29
C LYS A 46 8.20 -23.18 1.77
N LYS A 47 6.94 -23.06 2.21
CA LYS A 47 6.20 -24.17 2.81
C LYS A 47 5.64 -25.16 1.77
N TYR A 48 5.08 -24.64 0.67
CA TYR A 48 4.27 -25.44 -0.24
C TYR A 48 4.90 -25.66 -1.63
N LYS A 49 5.88 -24.84 -2.00
CA LYS A 49 6.58 -24.88 -3.30
C LYS A 49 8.09 -24.73 -3.13
N PRO A 50 8.74 -25.62 -2.38
CA PRO A 50 10.18 -25.50 -2.11
C PRO A 50 10.98 -25.43 -3.41
N GLY A 51 11.90 -24.47 -3.47
CA GLY A 51 12.72 -24.19 -4.67
C GLY A 51 12.11 -23.22 -5.66
N ALA A 52 10.82 -22.83 -5.52
CA ALA A 52 10.22 -21.77 -6.32
C ALA A 52 10.80 -20.38 -5.94
N LYS A 53 10.74 -19.44 -6.88
CA LYS A 53 11.20 -18.06 -6.73
C LYS A 53 10.04 -17.08 -6.81
N LEU A 54 10.17 -15.98 -6.10
CA LEU A 54 9.30 -14.80 -6.22
C LEU A 54 10.15 -13.64 -6.74
N LEU A 55 9.92 -13.28 -7.99
CA LEU A 55 10.52 -12.11 -8.60
C LEU A 55 9.63 -10.89 -8.32
N VAL A 56 10.13 -9.92 -7.58
CA VAL A 56 9.43 -8.68 -7.25
C VAL A 56 10.00 -7.54 -8.09
N LEU A 57 9.18 -6.99 -8.99
CA LEU A 57 9.53 -5.89 -9.89
C LEU A 57 8.89 -4.60 -9.38
N ASP A 58 9.67 -3.72 -8.79
CA ASP A 58 9.21 -2.46 -8.22
C ASP A 58 9.52 -1.30 -9.15
N ALA A 59 8.50 -0.52 -9.52
CA ALA A 59 8.68 0.68 -10.33
C ALA A 59 9.30 1.85 -9.54
N ASN A 60 9.38 1.74 -8.22
CA ASN A 60 9.98 2.75 -7.35
C ASN A 60 11.49 2.47 -7.15
N PRO A 61 12.30 3.49 -6.82
CA PRO A 61 13.74 3.33 -6.67
C PRO A 61 14.14 2.59 -5.37
N ASP A 62 13.19 2.48 -4.42
CA ASP A 62 13.43 1.84 -3.13
C ASP A 62 12.07 1.49 -2.48
N PHE A 63 12.09 0.81 -1.32
CA PHE A 63 10.90 0.60 -0.50
C PHE A 63 10.24 1.94 -0.15
N VAL A 64 8.95 2.07 -0.42
CA VAL A 64 8.20 3.33 -0.19
C VAL A 64 7.58 3.40 1.20
N ALA A 65 7.60 2.32 1.97
CA ALA A 65 7.12 2.25 3.35
C ALA A 65 7.92 1.20 4.12
N GLU A 66 8.09 1.39 5.42
CA GLU A 66 8.75 0.44 6.34
C GLU A 66 10.06 -0.14 5.79
N LYS A 67 10.90 0.72 5.19
CA LYS A 67 12.11 0.31 4.47
C LYS A 67 12.99 -0.67 5.26
N ASP A 68 13.27 -0.37 6.52
CA ASP A 68 14.15 -1.21 7.35
C ASP A 68 13.55 -2.60 7.60
N ASN A 69 12.25 -2.65 7.87
CA ASN A 69 11.54 -3.91 8.10
C ASN A 69 11.49 -4.77 6.84
N PHE A 70 11.10 -4.18 5.70
CA PHE A 70 11.02 -4.94 4.46
C PHE A 70 12.39 -5.28 3.87
N SER A 71 13.41 -4.43 4.03
CA SER A 71 14.78 -4.77 3.65
C SER A 71 15.25 -6.04 4.37
N ARG A 72 15.06 -6.11 5.68
CA ARG A 72 15.40 -7.31 6.46
C ARG A 72 14.53 -8.51 6.08
N ALA A 73 13.23 -8.30 5.86
CA ALA A 73 12.36 -9.38 5.42
C ALA A 73 12.82 -9.96 4.07
N PHE A 74 13.15 -9.11 3.10
CA PHE A 74 13.51 -9.53 1.75
C PHE A 74 14.92 -10.12 1.68
N TYR A 75 15.90 -9.43 2.28
CA TYR A 75 17.31 -9.77 2.11
C TYR A 75 17.85 -10.76 3.16
N ASP A 76 17.17 -10.90 4.32
CA ASP A 76 17.58 -11.87 5.34
C ASP A 76 16.56 -13.02 5.44
N LEU A 77 15.31 -12.72 5.84
CA LEU A 77 14.33 -13.76 6.14
C LEU A 77 13.88 -14.54 4.90
N HIS A 78 13.64 -13.85 3.78
CA HIS A 78 13.13 -14.43 2.52
C HIS A 78 14.17 -14.44 1.38
N ALA A 79 15.45 -14.19 1.68
CA ALA A 79 16.54 -14.05 0.70
C ALA A 79 16.65 -15.23 -0.29
N ASN A 80 16.32 -16.45 0.13
CA ASN A 80 16.37 -17.63 -0.72
C ASN A 80 15.18 -17.77 -1.68
N VAL A 81 14.15 -16.93 -1.52
CA VAL A 81 12.91 -16.99 -2.31
C VAL A 81 12.67 -15.70 -3.08
N ILE A 82 12.80 -14.55 -2.42
CA ILE A 82 12.56 -13.24 -3.04
C ILE A 82 13.81 -12.81 -3.83
N GLU A 83 13.57 -12.40 -5.08
CA GLU A 83 14.49 -11.64 -5.91
C GLU A 83 13.85 -10.28 -6.18
N TYR A 84 14.44 -9.20 -5.66
CA TYR A 84 13.86 -7.86 -5.68
C TYR A 84 14.63 -6.91 -6.58
N HIS A 85 13.92 -6.32 -7.56
CA HIS A 85 14.47 -5.36 -8.50
C HIS A 85 13.68 -4.05 -8.42
N THR A 86 14.39 -2.96 -8.20
CA THR A 86 13.86 -1.60 -8.14
C THR A 86 13.98 -0.87 -9.47
N SER A 87 13.23 0.23 -9.63
CA SER A 87 13.25 1.06 -10.85
C SER A 87 12.85 0.31 -12.13
N VAL A 88 12.03 -0.73 -12.01
CA VAL A 88 11.55 -1.55 -13.14
C VAL A 88 10.11 -1.17 -13.48
N ALA A 89 9.94 -0.35 -14.51
CA ALA A 89 8.61 0.04 -15.00
C ALA A 89 8.01 -1.05 -15.90
N ILE A 90 6.74 -1.40 -15.66
CA ILE A 90 5.98 -2.31 -16.51
C ILE A 90 5.42 -1.53 -17.70
N GLN A 91 5.71 -1.96 -18.90
CA GLN A 91 5.26 -1.35 -20.15
C GLN A 91 4.03 -2.06 -20.72
N SER A 92 4.04 -3.39 -20.75
CA SER A 92 2.90 -4.21 -21.16
C SER A 92 2.95 -5.59 -20.53
N ALA A 93 1.82 -6.30 -20.59
CA ALA A 93 1.69 -7.68 -20.13
C ALA A 93 0.97 -8.51 -21.19
N ASP A 94 1.53 -9.67 -21.49
CA ASP A 94 0.92 -10.70 -22.34
C ASP A 94 0.54 -11.89 -21.48
N ALA A 95 -0.76 -12.08 -21.30
CA ALA A 95 -1.28 -13.18 -20.50
C ALA A 95 -1.20 -14.54 -21.23
N ALA A 96 -1.12 -14.56 -22.57
CA ALA A 96 -1.04 -15.80 -23.33
C ALA A 96 0.36 -16.43 -23.23
N THR A 97 1.39 -15.59 -23.21
CA THR A 97 2.79 -16.01 -23.08
C THR A 97 3.33 -15.86 -21.67
N MET A 98 2.52 -15.38 -20.71
CA MET A 98 2.93 -15.08 -19.35
C MET A 98 4.21 -14.24 -19.30
N THR A 99 4.25 -13.16 -20.10
CA THR A 99 5.42 -12.29 -20.28
C THR A 99 5.09 -10.85 -19.98
N LEU A 100 5.95 -10.19 -19.21
CA LEU A 100 5.94 -8.75 -18.99
C LEU A 100 7.02 -8.08 -19.84
N GLN A 101 6.67 -7.03 -20.58
CA GLN A 101 7.65 -6.10 -21.13
C GLN A 101 7.94 -5.03 -20.10
N THR A 102 9.20 -4.85 -19.77
CA THR A 102 9.63 -3.90 -18.73
C THR A 102 10.69 -2.95 -19.27
N SER A 103 10.99 -1.90 -18.50
CA SER A 103 12.12 -1.00 -18.81
C SER A 103 13.47 -1.70 -18.79
N ALA A 104 13.58 -2.87 -18.18
CA ALA A 104 14.79 -3.69 -18.10
C ALA A 104 14.78 -4.89 -19.08
N GLY A 105 13.79 -4.98 -19.98
CA GLY A 105 13.64 -6.08 -20.93
C GLY A 105 12.42 -6.96 -20.64
N ALA A 106 12.27 -8.01 -21.42
CA ALA A 106 11.19 -8.99 -21.27
C ALA A 106 11.45 -9.93 -20.10
N VAL A 107 10.41 -10.17 -19.28
CA VAL A 107 10.47 -11.09 -18.14
C VAL A 107 9.31 -12.06 -18.23
N HIS A 108 9.64 -13.36 -18.15
CA HIS A 108 8.64 -14.44 -18.16
C HIS A 108 8.48 -15.05 -16.77
N GLY A 109 7.25 -15.43 -16.39
CA GLY A 109 6.96 -16.15 -15.15
C GLY A 109 5.83 -17.17 -15.33
N ASP A 110 5.79 -18.17 -14.49
CA ASP A 110 4.72 -19.16 -14.48
C ASP A 110 3.41 -18.61 -13.89
N VAL A 111 3.54 -17.63 -12.98
CA VAL A 111 2.42 -16.88 -12.39
C VAL A 111 2.78 -15.40 -12.33
N ILE A 112 1.87 -14.54 -12.75
CA ILE A 112 2.06 -13.10 -12.68
C ILE A 112 0.96 -12.46 -11.84
N ASN A 113 1.33 -11.89 -10.71
CA ASN A 113 0.49 -11.01 -9.92
C ASN A 113 0.79 -9.54 -10.26
N LEU A 114 0.20 -9.07 -11.34
CA LEU A 114 0.33 -7.68 -11.78
C LEU A 114 -0.53 -6.77 -10.89
N ILE A 115 0.10 -5.85 -10.16
CA ILE A 115 -0.60 -4.74 -9.50
C ILE A 115 -0.59 -3.55 -10.47
N PRO A 116 -1.75 -3.15 -11.02
CA PRO A 116 -1.81 -2.10 -12.01
C PRO A 116 -1.63 -0.72 -11.38
N ARG A 117 -1.27 0.27 -12.19
CA ARG A 117 -1.26 1.68 -11.78
C ARG A 117 -2.66 2.12 -11.37
N GLN A 118 -2.79 2.66 -10.18
CA GLN A 118 -4.08 2.95 -9.56
C GLN A 118 -4.56 4.39 -9.86
N ARG A 119 -5.86 4.58 -9.75
CA ARG A 119 -6.56 5.86 -9.88
C ARG A 119 -7.77 5.93 -8.95
N CYS A 120 -8.41 7.09 -8.90
CA CYS A 120 -9.66 7.31 -8.18
C CYS A 120 -10.78 6.37 -8.62
N ALA A 121 -11.84 6.34 -7.84
CA ALA A 121 -13.06 5.62 -8.20
C ALA A 121 -13.64 6.10 -9.55
N PRO A 122 -14.27 5.21 -10.35
CA PRO A 122 -14.81 5.55 -11.67
C PRO A 122 -15.74 6.76 -11.66
N ILE A 123 -16.54 6.93 -10.61
CA ILE A 123 -17.46 8.08 -10.48
C ILE A 123 -16.69 9.41 -10.44
N VAL A 124 -15.56 9.48 -9.73
CA VAL A 124 -14.73 10.70 -9.63
C VAL A 124 -14.15 11.07 -10.99
N ALA A 125 -13.72 10.07 -11.79
CA ALA A 125 -13.25 10.31 -13.15
C ALA A 125 -14.39 10.71 -14.09
N ALA A 126 -15.54 10.04 -14.04
CA ALA A 126 -16.69 10.29 -14.91
C ALA A 126 -17.34 11.66 -14.67
N THR A 127 -17.25 12.20 -13.45
CA THR A 127 -17.78 13.53 -13.11
C THR A 127 -16.78 14.67 -13.33
N GLY A 128 -15.59 14.39 -13.89
CA GLY A 128 -14.57 15.40 -14.16
C GLY A 128 -13.80 15.90 -12.93
N LEU A 129 -13.98 15.26 -11.75
CA LEU A 129 -13.29 15.65 -10.52
C LEU A 129 -11.83 15.21 -10.46
N ALA A 130 -11.40 14.29 -11.33
CA ALA A 130 -10.04 13.77 -11.38
C ALA A 130 -9.10 14.75 -12.13
N ASN A 131 -8.70 15.83 -11.47
CA ASN A 131 -7.92 16.93 -12.03
C ASN A 131 -6.44 16.93 -11.60
N ALA A 132 -6.04 16.06 -10.68
CA ALA A 132 -4.68 15.98 -10.14
C ALA A 132 -3.95 14.70 -10.55
N THR A 133 -2.61 14.70 -10.40
CA THR A 133 -1.75 13.53 -10.68
C THR A 133 -1.99 12.96 -12.08
N SER A 134 -1.96 13.84 -13.08
CA SER A 134 -2.27 13.51 -14.49
C SER A 134 -3.66 12.89 -14.69
N GLY A 135 -4.67 13.45 -14.02
CA GLY A 135 -6.07 13.02 -14.13
C GLY A 135 -6.38 11.69 -13.41
N ARG A 136 -5.54 11.27 -12.49
CA ARG A 136 -5.76 10.01 -11.76
C ARG A 136 -6.52 10.17 -10.45
N PHE A 137 -6.45 11.32 -9.81
CA PHE A 137 -7.06 11.61 -8.51
C PHE A 137 -7.70 12.99 -8.48
N ALA A 138 -8.61 13.22 -7.53
CA ALA A 138 -9.22 14.54 -7.33
C ALA A 138 -8.30 15.45 -6.54
N GLY A 139 -7.99 16.64 -7.05
CA GLY A 139 -7.38 17.71 -6.29
C GLY A 139 -8.38 18.27 -5.28
N VAL A 140 -7.95 18.41 -4.04
CA VAL A 140 -8.78 18.87 -2.92
C VAL A 140 -8.05 19.89 -2.07
N ASP A 141 -8.80 20.75 -1.40
CA ASP A 141 -8.31 21.53 -0.26
C ASP A 141 -8.30 20.63 0.98
N VAL A 142 -7.13 20.35 1.54
CA VAL A 142 -6.97 19.44 2.67
C VAL A 142 -7.55 19.94 4.00
N LEU A 143 -7.96 21.21 4.08
CA LEU A 143 -8.70 21.75 5.23
C LEU A 143 -10.17 21.34 5.23
N SER A 144 -10.74 21.03 4.07
CA SER A 144 -12.15 20.67 3.92
C SER A 144 -12.38 19.42 3.08
N TYR A 145 -11.36 18.99 2.32
CA TYR A 145 -11.48 17.98 1.25
C TYR A 145 -12.45 18.38 0.14
N GLU A 146 -12.78 19.67 0.03
CA GLU A 146 -13.55 20.21 -1.09
C GLU A 146 -12.74 20.11 -2.39
N SER A 147 -13.42 19.74 -3.47
CA SER A 147 -12.83 19.62 -4.79
C SER A 147 -12.36 20.99 -5.31
N GLN A 148 -11.16 21.04 -5.87
CA GLN A 148 -10.62 22.27 -6.49
C GLN A 148 -11.37 22.70 -7.75
N VAL A 149 -12.22 21.83 -8.33
CA VAL A 149 -12.93 22.10 -9.60
C VAL A 149 -14.45 22.08 -9.49
N ALA A 150 -15.00 21.73 -8.31
CA ALA A 150 -16.44 21.67 -8.10
C ALA A 150 -16.80 22.08 -6.67
N PRO A 151 -17.20 23.34 -6.43
CA PRO A 151 -17.62 23.81 -5.12
C PRO A 151 -18.78 22.99 -4.53
N GLY A 152 -18.75 22.76 -3.22
CA GLY A 152 -19.73 21.97 -2.50
C GLY A 152 -19.60 20.46 -2.68
N ILE A 153 -18.59 19.97 -3.39
CA ILE A 153 -18.31 18.55 -3.54
C ILE A 153 -16.99 18.22 -2.85
N HIS A 154 -17.04 17.25 -1.94
CA HIS A 154 -15.88 16.81 -1.16
C HIS A 154 -15.45 15.40 -1.57
N VAL A 155 -14.14 15.19 -1.71
CA VAL A 155 -13.55 13.89 -2.10
C VAL A 155 -12.49 13.50 -1.08
N ILE A 156 -12.69 12.38 -0.40
CA ILE A 156 -11.81 11.85 0.64
C ILE A 156 -11.22 10.49 0.27
N GLY A 157 -10.27 10.04 1.06
CA GLY A 157 -9.66 8.71 0.96
C GLY A 157 -8.85 8.50 -0.29
N ASP A 158 -8.82 7.28 -0.77
CA ASP A 158 -7.95 6.87 -1.89
C ASP A 158 -8.19 7.62 -3.20
N SER A 159 -9.34 8.29 -3.33
CA SER A 159 -9.68 9.06 -4.54
C SER A 159 -9.16 10.49 -4.52
N SER A 160 -8.79 11.04 -3.36
CA SER A 160 -8.22 12.38 -3.20
C SER A 160 -6.73 12.41 -3.54
N ALA A 161 -6.22 13.55 -4.01
CA ALA A 161 -4.80 13.79 -4.22
C ALA A 161 -4.25 14.57 -3.02
N THR A 162 -3.77 13.88 -2.02
CA THR A 162 -3.11 14.44 -0.84
C THR A 162 -1.68 13.96 -0.73
N THR A 163 -0.90 14.57 0.14
CA THR A 163 0.47 14.14 0.49
C THR A 163 0.48 12.92 1.41
N GLN A 164 -0.67 12.61 2.01
CA GLN A 164 -0.83 11.50 2.94
C GLN A 164 -0.88 10.15 2.21
N PRO A 165 -0.47 9.06 2.87
CA PRO A 165 -0.57 7.73 2.29
C PRO A 165 -2.03 7.33 2.06
N LYS A 166 -2.30 6.67 0.95
CA LYS A 166 -3.63 6.14 0.63
C LYS A 166 -3.90 4.89 1.44
N ALA A 167 -4.49 5.07 2.62
CA ALA A 167 -4.76 4.01 3.60
C ALA A 167 -6.13 4.21 4.24
N GLY A 168 -6.77 3.11 4.65
CA GLY A 168 -8.11 3.16 5.25
C GLY A 168 -8.16 3.98 6.53
N HIS A 169 -7.10 3.96 7.35
CA HIS A 169 -7.02 4.79 8.56
C HIS A 169 -6.96 6.29 8.20
N ILE A 170 -6.13 6.67 7.21
CA ILE A 170 -6.09 8.05 6.71
C ILE A 170 -7.45 8.47 6.15
N ALA A 171 -8.10 7.64 5.34
CA ALA A 171 -9.44 7.95 4.81
C ALA A 171 -10.47 8.22 5.93
N ASN A 172 -10.39 7.48 7.05
CA ASN A 172 -11.22 7.72 8.22
C ASN A 172 -10.89 9.05 8.90
N GLN A 173 -9.62 9.44 8.98
CA GLN A 173 -9.22 10.73 9.53
C GLN A 173 -9.61 11.90 8.60
N GLU A 174 -9.41 11.76 7.30
CA GLU A 174 -9.88 12.72 6.29
C GLU A 174 -11.39 12.94 6.39
N ALA A 175 -12.16 11.87 6.61
CA ALA A 175 -13.61 11.97 6.81
C ALA A 175 -13.99 12.80 8.05
N LYS A 176 -13.21 12.74 9.13
CA LYS A 176 -13.45 13.55 10.34
C LYS A 176 -13.16 15.03 10.09
N VAL A 177 -12.03 15.33 9.45
CA VAL A 177 -11.68 16.70 9.07
C VAL A 177 -12.73 17.27 8.11
N CYS A 178 -13.12 16.51 7.09
CA CYS A 178 -14.14 16.90 6.13
C CYS A 178 -15.51 17.16 6.81
N ALA A 179 -15.94 16.29 7.72
CA ALA A 179 -17.20 16.46 8.45
C ALA A 179 -17.21 17.71 9.34
N ASP A 180 -16.12 17.96 10.08
CA ASP A 180 -15.97 19.19 10.87
C ASP A 180 -16.03 20.42 9.97
N ALA A 181 -15.29 20.40 8.86
CA ALA A 181 -15.29 21.48 7.89
C ALA A 181 -16.68 21.78 7.33
N ILE A 182 -17.45 20.77 6.94
CA ILE A 182 -18.83 20.94 6.43
C ILE A 182 -19.72 21.57 7.49
N VAL A 183 -19.64 21.09 8.74
CA VAL A 183 -20.44 21.67 9.86
C VAL A 183 -20.09 23.14 10.07
N ARG A 184 -18.81 23.50 10.07
CA ARG A 184 -18.36 24.89 10.21
C ARG A 184 -18.84 25.78 9.06
N LEU A 185 -18.68 25.31 7.82
CA LEU A 185 -19.14 26.04 6.63
C LEU A 185 -20.64 26.31 6.65
N LEU A 186 -21.45 25.31 7.02
CA LEU A 186 -22.91 25.48 7.16
C LEU A 186 -23.29 26.43 8.28
N ALA A 187 -22.47 26.57 9.33
CA ALA A 187 -22.66 27.51 10.41
C ALA A 187 -22.04 28.92 10.13
N GLY A 188 -21.45 29.14 8.96
CA GLY A 188 -20.74 30.38 8.62
C GLY A 188 -19.48 30.62 9.46
N GLN A 189 -18.87 29.55 9.96
CA GLN A 189 -17.64 29.61 10.78
C GLN A 189 -16.41 29.35 9.92
N ALA A 190 -15.24 29.81 10.40
CA ALA A 190 -13.96 29.50 9.80
C ALA A 190 -13.61 28.01 9.96
N LEU A 191 -12.90 27.45 8.99
CA LEU A 191 -12.36 26.10 9.06
C LEU A 191 -11.34 25.97 10.20
N ASP A 192 -11.09 24.76 10.67
CA ASP A 192 -9.95 24.49 11.56
C ASP A 192 -8.65 24.83 10.79
N PRO A 193 -7.84 25.78 11.29
CA PRO A 193 -6.64 26.21 10.58
C PRO A 193 -5.47 25.21 10.68
N ALA A 194 -5.56 24.20 11.52
CA ALA A 194 -4.46 23.25 11.80
C ALA A 194 -4.95 21.81 12.09
N PRO A 195 -5.77 21.20 11.21
CA PRO A 195 -6.26 19.87 11.45
C PRO A 195 -5.09 18.86 11.54
N VAL A 196 -5.27 17.87 12.41
CA VAL A 196 -4.32 16.78 12.61
C VAL A 196 -4.96 15.46 12.23
N THR A 197 -4.21 14.64 11.53
CA THR A 197 -4.60 13.27 11.17
C THR A 197 -3.52 12.28 11.60
N ASN A 198 -3.88 11.03 11.75
CA ASN A 198 -2.90 9.98 12.05
C ASN A 198 -3.16 8.71 11.23
N SER A 199 -2.16 7.86 11.17
CA SER A 199 -2.23 6.56 10.54
C SER A 199 -1.57 5.51 11.40
N ALA A 200 -2.12 4.31 11.38
CA ALA A 200 -1.47 3.10 11.86
C ALA A 200 -1.67 2.00 10.82
N CYS A 201 -0.57 1.35 10.44
CA CYS A 201 -0.57 0.22 9.53
C CYS A 201 0.13 -0.95 10.20
N TYR A 202 -0.34 -2.14 9.91
CA TYR A 202 0.27 -3.41 10.33
C TYR A 202 0.53 -4.21 9.07
N SER A 203 1.76 -4.72 8.93
CA SER A 203 2.21 -5.42 7.73
C SER A 203 2.67 -6.82 8.09
N THR A 204 2.05 -7.83 7.51
CA THR A 204 2.36 -9.22 7.76
C THR A 204 3.68 -9.60 7.08
N ILE A 205 4.63 -10.13 7.84
CA ILE A 205 5.96 -10.56 7.37
C ILE A 205 6.01 -12.08 7.15
N THR A 206 5.37 -12.84 8.04
CA THR A 206 5.13 -14.29 7.91
C THR A 206 3.70 -14.58 8.35
N MET A 207 3.27 -15.83 8.28
CA MET A 207 1.94 -16.22 8.79
C MET A 207 1.78 -16.05 10.31
N SER A 208 2.86 -15.73 11.04
CA SER A 208 2.87 -15.57 12.50
C SER A 208 3.54 -14.29 12.99
N GLN A 209 4.06 -13.46 12.12
CA GLN A 209 4.79 -12.23 12.46
C GLN A 209 4.31 -11.06 11.62
N ALA A 210 4.22 -9.90 12.25
CA ALA A 210 3.87 -8.64 11.59
C ALA A 210 4.77 -7.50 12.08
N SER A 211 4.96 -6.50 11.25
CA SER A 211 5.50 -5.19 11.60
C SER A 211 4.38 -4.17 11.77
N TRP A 212 4.70 -3.00 12.30
CA TRP A 212 3.78 -1.88 12.39
C TRP A 212 4.47 -0.57 12.05
N LEU A 213 3.67 0.38 11.55
CA LEU A 213 4.06 1.75 11.26
C LEU A 213 2.96 2.69 11.73
N THR A 214 3.33 3.77 12.42
CA THR A 214 2.43 4.87 12.74
C THR A 214 2.99 6.18 12.19
N ALA A 215 2.10 7.11 11.86
CA ALA A 215 2.47 8.45 11.42
C ALA A 215 1.42 9.46 11.88
N VAL A 216 1.87 10.67 12.18
CA VAL A 216 1.01 11.82 12.47
C VAL A 216 1.27 12.90 11.42
N PHE A 217 0.20 13.50 10.92
CA PHE A 217 0.26 14.58 9.95
C PHE A 217 -0.51 15.78 10.49
N GLN A 218 0.00 16.95 10.22
CA GLN A 218 -0.64 18.23 10.55
C GLN A 218 -0.63 19.12 9.32
N TYR A 219 -1.65 19.95 9.18
CA TYR A 219 -1.69 20.95 8.12
C TYR A 219 -0.53 21.95 8.28
N ASP A 220 0.19 22.16 7.20
CA ASP A 220 1.22 23.18 7.07
C ASP A 220 0.73 24.27 6.10
N ALA A 221 0.54 25.48 6.63
CA ALA A 221 0.05 26.61 5.87
C ALA A 221 1.05 27.09 4.80
N GLY A 222 2.35 26.81 4.99
CA GLY A 222 3.40 27.20 4.02
C GLY A 222 3.32 26.40 2.74
N SER A 223 3.10 25.09 2.85
CA SER A 223 2.94 24.17 1.70
C SER A 223 1.49 23.94 1.31
N GLN A 224 0.52 24.40 2.09
CA GLN A 224 -0.92 24.13 1.93
C GLN A 224 -1.23 22.62 1.83
N ALA A 225 -0.55 21.81 2.60
CA ALA A 225 -0.63 20.37 2.58
C ALA A 225 -0.54 19.76 3.98
N MET A 226 -0.91 18.50 4.10
CA MET A 226 -0.68 17.73 5.33
C MET A 226 0.78 17.28 5.37
N ALA A 227 1.55 17.82 6.31
CA ALA A 227 2.96 17.49 6.53
C ALA A 227 3.13 16.49 7.67
N SER A 228 4.11 15.60 7.55
CA SER A 228 4.46 14.66 8.61
C SER A 228 5.02 15.42 9.82
N VAL A 229 4.50 15.13 11.01
CA VAL A 229 4.98 15.72 12.27
C VAL A 229 6.26 14.99 12.71
N ALA A 230 7.35 15.73 12.85
CA ALA A 230 8.63 15.19 13.27
C ALA A 230 8.52 14.53 14.66
N ASN A 231 9.15 13.37 14.83
CA ASN A 231 9.18 12.57 16.06
C ASN A 231 7.80 12.07 16.57
N ALA A 232 6.73 12.19 15.76
CA ALA A 232 5.41 11.68 16.07
C ALA A 232 5.08 10.41 15.27
N SER A 233 6.04 9.89 14.53
CA SER A 233 5.93 8.63 13.79
C SER A 233 6.69 7.53 14.53
N GLY A 234 6.21 6.29 14.42
CA GLY A 234 6.84 5.12 15.00
C GLY A 234 6.76 3.94 14.04
N ALA A 235 7.71 3.04 14.17
CA ALA A 235 7.71 1.76 13.47
C ALA A 235 8.27 0.68 14.38
N SER A 236 7.96 -0.58 14.11
CA SER A 236 8.68 -1.67 14.74
C SER A 236 10.16 -1.49 14.42
N SER A 237 10.98 -1.44 15.47
CA SER A 237 12.44 -1.31 15.33
C SER A 237 12.97 -2.52 14.58
N GLY A 238 13.71 -2.30 13.49
CA GLY A 238 14.26 -3.27 12.51
C GLY A 238 14.79 -4.63 12.99
N GLY A 239 14.19 -5.21 14.01
CA GLY A 239 14.29 -6.59 14.40
C GLY A 239 13.08 -7.31 13.84
N LEU A 240 13.29 -8.13 12.82
CA LEU A 240 12.42 -9.27 12.63
C LEU A 240 12.35 -9.94 14.00
N CYS A 241 11.17 -9.97 14.58
CA CYS A 241 11.03 -10.44 15.92
C CYS A 241 11.46 -11.90 16.05
N PRO A 242 12.39 -12.24 16.95
CA PRO A 242 12.56 -13.61 17.36
C PRO A 242 11.23 -14.12 17.93
N SER A 243 10.92 -15.36 17.70
CA SER A 243 9.71 -16.07 18.09
C SER A 243 9.49 -16.22 19.61
N SER A 244 10.17 -15.44 20.44
CA SER A 244 9.99 -15.48 21.89
C SER A 244 10.08 -14.10 22.50
N ALA A 245 8.98 -13.70 23.08
CA ALA A 245 8.82 -12.74 24.17
C ALA A 245 9.73 -11.49 24.18
N SER A 246 9.12 -10.34 24.18
CA SER A 246 9.69 -9.01 24.43
C SER A 246 10.07 -8.19 23.21
N VAL A 247 9.17 -8.06 22.26
CA VAL A 247 9.36 -7.05 21.24
C VAL A 247 8.24 -6.04 21.35
N SER A 248 8.58 -4.87 21.87
CA SER A 248 7.77 -3.69 21.67
C SER A 248 7.69 -3.45 20.18
N GLY A 249 6.54 -3.74 19.57
CA GLY A 249 6.27 -3.43 18.18
C GLY A 249 6.08 -4.57 17.19
N THR A 250 6.10 -5.82 17.59
CA THR A 250 5.69 -6.92 16.72
C THR A 250 4.47 -7.60 17.32
N TYR A 251 3.41 -7.73 16.53
CA TYR A 251 2.23 -8.46 16.94
C TYR A 251 2.33 -9.88 16.40
N ALA A 252 2.31 -10.88 17.29
CA ALA A 252 1.97 -12.23 16.89
C ALA A 252 0.49 -12.21 16.48
N LEU A 253 0.18 -12.56 15.25
CA LEU A 253 -1.19 -12.87 14.86
C LEU A 253 -1.56 -14.18 15.52
N THR A 254 -2.04 -14.12 16.76
CA THR A 254 -2.72 -15.26 17.37
C THR A 254 -4.05 -15.41 16.64
N ASP A 255 -4.38 -16.64 16.31
CA ASP A 255 -5.69 -17.02 15.79
C ASP A 255 -6.77 -16.65 16.82
N ASN A 256 -7.20 -15.42 16.76
CA ASN A 256 -8.31 -14.93 17.57
C ASN A 256 -9.51 -14.94 16.62
N SER A 257 -10.29 -15.99 16.70
CA SER A 257 -11.51 -16.22 15.92
C SER A 257 -12.58 -15.13 16.03
N SER A 258 -12.29 -14.03 16.73
CA SER A 258 -13.09 -12.82 16.86
C SER A 258 -12.52 -11.61 16.11
N ALA A 259 -11.30 -11.67 15.57
CA ALA A 259 -10.75 -10.64 14.69
C ALA A 259 -10.94 -11.10 13.24
N GLY A 260 -11.74 -10.37 12.49
CA GLY A 260 -12.25 -10.70 11.18
C GLY A 260 -11.29 -11.48 10.28
N HIS A 261 -11.82 -12.50 9.67
CA HIS A 261 -11.23 -13.39 8.70
C HIS A 261 -10.19 -12.70 7.83
N ILE A 262 -8.91 -12.98 8.07
CA ILE A 262 -7.88 -12.78 7.04
C ILE A 262 -8.19 -13.84 5.97
N PRO A 263 -8.50 -13.48 4.73
CA PRO A 263 -8.75 -14.47 3.71
C PRO A 263 -7.49 -15.33 3.58
N GLN A 264 -7.59 -16.59 3.92
CA GLN A 264 -6.55 -17.55 3.58
C GLN A 264 -6.35 -17.49 2.06
N LEU A 265 -5.12 -17.26 1.65
CA LEU A 265 -4.70 -17.34 0.24
C LEU A 265 -5.00 -18.72 -0.36
#